data_07388391e331adf3fcadac917b440ebc
#
_entry.id   07388391e331adf3fcadac917b440ebc
#
_cell.length_a   1.000
_cell.length_b   1.000
_cell.length_c   1.000
_cell.angle_alpha   90.00
_cell.angle_beta   90.00
_cell.angle_gamma   90.00
#
_symmetry.space_group_name_H-M   'P 1'
#
loop_
_entity.id
_entity.type
_entity.pdbx_description
1 polymer ?
#
loop_
_entity_poly.entity_id
_entity_poly.type
_entity_poly.pdbx_seq_one_letter_code
_entity_poly.pdbx_strand_id
1 'polypeptide(L)'
;MHYKEELSAYANGELGDAERQLVEQHLANCESCRYEFDQIVFASRLAAQSSRVDAPGTVWANIVDSLDNRGETRFGVLPTSSGFGLRKGFAFAVAFIAVAGLASVVFLSLFGGESPYQESRTNQNGTPGNSQSIAASTNVNIQPDANSNVNSNTNANTATTPVYGFNVETLAGAPSIEGGATGRIGVGQLLETDGQSTARIAVADIGTVDVSPNSRIRLAETGKDQHRLSLERGKLHAKIYAPPRLFVVDTPSAKAVDLGCEYTLDVDQNGDSVLHVTGGWVALERDDRESIVPAGMMCKTRKGRGLGTPFNVEATAAFKKALDSFDFSRGGSTAVQTIVREAELYDMFTLWHLLSRVSKADRGLIYDALAGLVPPPSGVTREGILVLNKKMLDAWKVEVENAWFS
;
A
#
# COMPACT_ATOMS: atom_id res chain seq x y z
N MET A 1 -7.85 -5.64 -29.08
CA MET A 1 -7.32 -4.29 -29.33
C MET A 1 -7.50 -3.53 -28.01
N HIS A 2 -6.49 -2.84 -27.51
CA HIS A 2 -6.57 -2.08 -26.26
C HIS A 2 -6.48 -0.59 -26.57
N TYR A 3 -7.27 0.21 -25.88
CA TYR A 3 -7.39 1.67 -26.07
C TYR A 3 -6.49 2.46 -25.10
N LYS A 4 -5.29 1.95 -24.80
CA LYS A 4 -4.40 2.52 -23.78
C LYS A 4 -3.97 3.97 -24.05
N GLU A 5 -3.78 4.31 -25.31
CA GLU A 5 -3.35 5.65 -25.73
C GLU A 5 -4.49 6.68 -25.61
N GLU A 6 -5.74 6.23 -25.72
CA GLU A 6 -6.95 7.06 -25.65
C GLU A 6 -7.48 7.27 -24.23
N LEU A 7 -7.05 6.45 -23.24
CA LEU A 7 -7.59 6.51 -21.87
C LEU A 7 -7.34 7.86 -21.20
N SER A 8 -6.21 8.51 -21.46
CA SER A 8 -5.91 9.84 -20.91
C SER A 8 -6.82 10.92 -21.51
N ALA A 9 -6.99 10.90 -22.83
CA ALA A 9 -7.89 11.81 -23.53
C ALA A 9 -9.36 11.58 -23.10
N TYR A 10 -9.75 10.32 -22.90
CA TYR A 10 -11.06 9.96 -22.36
C TYR A 10 -11.29 10.50 -20.93
N ALA A 11 -10.30 10.35 -20.05
CA ALA A 11 -10.36 10.85 -18.68
C ALA A 11 -10.51 12.38 -18.60
N ASN A 12 -9.91 13.10 -19.56
CA ASN A 12 -9.92 14.55 -19.63
C ASN A 12 -11.09 15.12 -20.47
N GLY A 13 -11.91 14.23 -21.06
CA GLY A 13 -13.03 14.66 -21.91
C GLY A 13 -12.63 15.22 -23.29
N GLU A 14 -11.46 14.85 -23.79
CA GLU A 14 -10.85 15.36 -25.02
C GLU A 14 -11.24 14.54 -26.26
N LEU A 15 -11.90 13.37 -26.08
CA LEU A 15 -12.35 12.51 -27.17
C LEU A 15 -13.66 13.00 -27.79
N GLY A 16 -13.79 12.80 -29.11
CA GLY A 16 -15.05 12.97 -29.81
C GLY A 16 -16.10 11.93 -29.42
N ASP A 17 -17.40 12.21 -29.64
CA ASP A 17 -18.51 11.36 -29.18
C ASP A 17 -18.41 9.91 -29.70
N ALA A 18 -17.98 9.67 -30.91
CA ALA A 18 -17.82 8.34 -31.49
C ALA A 18 -16.69 7.55 -30.83
N GLU A 19 -15.55 8.19 -30.57
CA GLU A 19 -14.39 7.58 -29.91
C GLU A 19 -14.69 7.30 -28.43
N ARG A 20 -15.38 8.24 -27.76
CA ARG A 20 -15.84 8.08 -26.39
C ARG A 20 -16.69 6.82 -26.21
N GLN A 21 -17.69 6.62 -27.09
CA GLN A 21 -18.54 5.43 -27.03
C GLN A 21 -17.76 4.12 -27.22
N LEU A 22 -16.76 4.10 -28.10
CA LEU A 22 -15.91 2.92 -28.30
C LEU A 22 -15.07 2.61 -27.05
N VAL A 23 -14.48 3.63 -26.44
CA VAL A 23 -13.71 3.47 -25.19
C VAL A 23 -14.62 3.02 -24.04
N GLU A 24 -15.80 3.62 -23.87
CA GLU A 24 -16.79 3.22 -22.85
C GLU A 24 -17.21 1.75 -23.00
N GLN A 25 -17.54 1.34 -24.22
CA GLN A 25 -17.92 -0.04 -24.49
C GLN A 25 -16.77 -1.01 -24.22
N HIS A 26 -15.53 -0.60 -24.54
CA HIS A 26 -14.34 -1.41 -24.25
C HIS A 26 -14.07 -1.49 -22.75
N LEU A 27 -14.15 -0.38 -22.01
CA LEU A 27 -13.96 -0.34 -20.56
C LEU A 27 -14.99 -1.20 -19.82
N ALA A 28 -16.21 -1.32 -20.34
CA ALA A 28 -17.21 -2.22 -19.76
C ALA A 28 -16.81 -3.71 -19.82
N ASN A 29 -15.97 -4.10 -20.79
CA ASN A 29 -15.63 -5.49 -21.09
C ASN A 29 -14.14 -5.84 -20.94
N CYS A 30 -13.26 -4.87 -20.63
CA CYS A 30 -11.81 -5.07 -20.49
C CYS A 30 -11.30 -4.59 -19.13
N GLU A 31 -11.02 -5.55 -18.24
CA GLU A 31 -10.54 -5.27 -16.89
C GLU A 31 -9.18 -4.54 -16.88
N SER A 32 -8.27 -4.92 -17.78
CA SER A 32 -6.94 -4.28 -17.90
C SER A 32 -7.02 -2.80 -18.28
N CYS A 33 -7.88 -2.44 -19.25
CA CYS A 33 -8.04 -1.02 -19.65
C CYS A 33 -8.82 -0.23 -18.59
N ARG A 34 -9.76 -0.86 -17.90
CA ARG A 34 -10.46 -0.25 -16.75
C ARG A 34 -9.47 0.10 -15.65
N TYR A 35 -8.59 -0.82 -15.30
CA TYR A 35 -7.54 -0.58 -14.32
C TYR A 35 -6.64 0.61 -14.70
N GLU A 36 -6.14 0.66 -15.93
CA GLU A 36 -5.31 1.78 -16.39
C GLU A 36 -6.08 3.11 -16.37
N PHE A 37 -7.35 3.09 -16.76
CA PHE A 37 -8.22 4.26 -16.69
C PHE A 37 -8.38 4.77 -15.25
N ASP A 38 -8.64 3.86 -14.29
CA ASP A 38 -8.78 4.21 -12.88
C ASP A 38 -7.49 4.82 -12.31
N GLN A 39 -6.31 4.34 -12.73
CA GLN A 39 -5.01 4.93 -12.37
C GLN A 39 -4.85 6.36 -12.91
N ILE A 40 -5.26 6.61 -14.16
CA ILE A 40 -5.21 7.93 -14.78
C ILE A 40 -6.14 8.90 -14.04
N VAL A 41 -7.38 8.49 -13.76
CA VAL A 41 -8.36 9.31 -13.03
C VAL A 41 -7.88 9.60 -11.61
N PHE A 42 -7.31 8.60 -10.94
CA PHE A 42 -6.74 8.78 -9.61
C PHE A 42 -5.57 9.78 -9.61
N ALA A 43 -4.62 9.62 -10.52
CA ALA A 43 -3.49 10.53 -10.67
C ALA A 43 -3.94 11.98 -10.96
N SER A 44 -4.94 12.15 -11.82
CA SER A 44 -5.53 13.45 -12.14
C SER A 44 -6.19 14.11 -10.93
N ARG A 45 -6.93 13.34 -10.13
CA ARG A 45 -7.54 13.84 -8.88
C ARG A 45 -6.49 14.25 -7.86
N LEU A 46 -5.44 13.46 -7.73
CA LEU A 46 -4.33 13.74 -6.83
C LEU A 46 -3.60 15.02 -7.23
N ALA A 47 -3.32 15.18 -8.54
CA ALA A 47 -2.71 16.39 -9.09
C ALA A 47 -3.61 17.64 -8.87
N ALA A 48 -4.93 17.50 -8.99
CA ALA A 48 -5.88 18.58 -8.73
C ALA A 48 -5.92 19.03 -7.26
N GLN A 49 -5.56 18.15 -6.33
CA GLN A 49 -5.49 18.46 -4.88
C GLN A 49 -4.13 19.03 -4.45
N SER A 50 -3.11 18.94 -5.33
CA SER A 50 -1.80 19.51 -5.02
C SER A 50 -1.87 21.04 -5.02
N SER A 51 -1.15 21.68 -4.09
CA SER A 51 -1.01 23.13 -4.10
C SER A 51 -0.32 23.59 -5.39
N ARG A 52 -0.89 24.62 -6.04
CA ARG A 52 -0.25 25.22 -7.22
C ARG A 52 1.11 25.77 -6.82
N VAL A 53 2.14 25.31 -7.50
CA VAL A 53 3.48 25.87 -7.39
C VAL A 53 3.70 26.75 -8.61
N ASP A 54 3.98 28.03 -8.41
CA ASP A 54 4.28 28.93 -9.50
C ASP A 54 5.59 28.51 -10.17
N ALA A 55 5.54 28.32 -11.48
CA ALA A 55 6.72 27.99 -12.26
C ALA A 55 7.72 29.17 -12.21
N PRO A 56 9.03 28.90 -12.06
CA PRO A 56 10.05 29.94 -12.19
C PRO A 56 9.89 30.71 -13.50
N GLY A 57 10.00 32.03 -13.46
CA GLY A 57 9.79 32.88 -14.65
C GLY A 57 10.68 32.52 -15.86
N THR A 58 11.81 31.88 -15.64
CA THR A 58 12.70 31.35 -16.69
C THR A 58 12.10 30.20 -17.48
N VAL A 59 11.17 29.42 -16.90
CA VAL A 59 10.52 28.29 -17.59
C VAL A 59 9.67 28.80 -18.74
N TRP A 60 8.89 29.85 -18.51
CA TRP A 60 8.04 30.44 -19.56
C TRP A 60 8.87 31.06 -20.69
N ALA A 61 9.94 31.78 -20.36
CA ALA A 61 10.86 32.34 -21.34
C ALA A 61 11.47 31.25 -22.24
N ASN A 62 11.91 30.13 -21.66
CA ASN A 62 12.47 29.01 -22.42
C ASN A 62 11.43 28.30 -23.30
N ILE A 63 10.17 28.22 -22.88
CA ILE A 63 9.08 27.64 -23.69
C ILE A 63 8.80 28.54 -24.90
N VAL A 64 8.66 29.85 -24.70
CA VAL A 64 8.43 30.82 -25.78
C VAL A 64 9.57 30.79 -26.78
N ASP A 65 10.83 30.82 -26.33
CA ASP A 65 12.00 30.73 -27.21
C ASP A 65 12.04 29.42 -28.02
N SER A 66 11.60 28.31 -27.41
CA SER A 66 11.51 27.00 -28.08
C SER A 66 10.39 26.94 -29.12
N LEU A 67 9.30 27.69 -28.91
CA LEU A 67 8.19 27.76 -29.85
C LEU A 67 8.52 28.70 -31.04
N ASP A 68 9.15 29.85 -30.79
CA ASP A 68 9.56 30.81 -31.81
C ASP A 68 10.64 30.22 -32.72
N ASN A 69 11.56 29.42 -32.20
CA ASN A 69 12.58 28.74 -33.00
C ASN A 69 12.06 27.57 -33.87
N ARG A 70 10.79 27.16 -33.75
CA ARG A 70 10.16 26.15 -34.62
C ARG A 70 9.64 26.73 -35.96
N GLY A 71 9.67 28.03 -36.13
CA GLY A 71 9.09 28.74 -37.28
C GLY A 71 9.88 28.70 -38.59
N GLU A 72 11.13 28.18 -38.63
CA GLU A 72 11.96 28.18 -39.86
C GLU A 72 12.62 26.81 -40.12
N THR A 73 11.83 25.78 -40.46
CA THR A 73 12.36 24.66 -41.22
C THR A 73 11.62 24.57 -42.56
N ARG A 74 12.22 25.22 -43.56
CA ARG A 74 11.90 25.02 -45.00
C ARG A 74 11.99 23.53 -45.32
N PHE A 75 10.95 23.02 -45.95
CA PHE A 75 10.93 21.70 -46.57
C PHE A 75 12.09 21.57 -47.56
N GLY A 76 13.18 20.92 -47.18
CA GLY A 76 14.25 20.46 -48.05
C GLY A 76 14.02 18.98 -48.37
N VAL A 77 13.96 18.70 -49.69
CA VAL A 77 13.84 17.36 -50.26
C VAL A 77 14.95 16.44 -49.70
N LEU A 78 14.55 15.28 -49.17
CA LEU A 78 15.44 14.25 -48.65
C LEU A 78 16.15 13.48 -49.77
N PRO A 79 17.45 13.19 -49.67
CA PRO A 79 18.06 12.03 -50.32
C PRO A 79 17.91 10.79 -49.46
N THR A 80 17.47 9.71 -50.08
CA THR A 80 17.41 8.36 -49.51
C THR A 80 18.78 7.83 -49.21
N SER A 81 19.07 7.49 -47.94
CA SER A 81 20.07 6.50 -47.57
C SER A 81 19.75 5.85 -46.25
N SER A 82 19.81 4.55 -46.24
CA SER A 82 19.62 3.59 -45.18
C SER A 82 20.52 3.85 -43.96
N GLY A 83 19.92 3.85 -42.75
CA GLY A 83 20.68 3.88 -41.50
C GLY A 83 19.77 3.68 -40.32
N PHE A 84 19.92 2.59 -39.64
CA PHE A 84 19.31 2.25 -38.34
C PHE A 84 19.38 3.41 -37.35
N GLY A 85 18.26 3.86 -36.80
CA GLY A 85 18.21 4.99 -35.89
C GLY A 85 17.35 4.74 -34.67
N LEU A 86 18.02 4.46 -33.59
CA LEU A 86 17.59 4.55 -32.19
C LEU A 86 17.10 5.98 -31.87
N ARG A 87 15.81 6.28 -31.98
CA ARG A 87 15.26 7.58 -31.53
C ARG A 87 13.80 7.56 -31.06
N LYS A 88 13.23 6.43 -30.76
CA LYS A 88 11.87 6.34 -30.18
C LYS A 88 11.80 6.02 -28.68
N GLY A 89 12.91 5.87 -28.00
CA GLY A 89 12.96 5.55 -26.55
C GLY A 89 12.92 6.75 -25.60
N PHE A 90 13.25 7.96 -26.08
CA PHE A 90 13.42 9.10 -25.15
C PHE A 90 12.13 9.83 -24.78
N ALA A 91 11.07 9.75 -25.56
CA ALA A 91 9.81 10.44 -25.26
C ALA A 91 9.01 9.76 -24.11
N PHE A 92 9.13 8.44 -23.96
CA PHE A 92 8.44 7.71 -22.91
C PHE A 92 9.14 7.83 -21.54
N ALA A 93 10.46 7.99 -21.50
CA ALA A 93 11.21 8.13 -20.25
C ALA A 93 10.87 9.45 -19.52
N VAL A 94 10.67 10.55 -20.25
CA VAL A 94 10.37 11.86 -19.66
C VAL A 94 8.95 11.91 -19.05
N ALA A 95 7.98 11.24 -19.66
CA ALA A 95 6.62 11.17 -19.12
C ALA A 95 6.55 10.32 -17.84
N PHE A 96 7.30 9.22 -17.78
CA PHE A 96 7.37 8.38 -16.60
C PHE A 96 8.09 9.05 -15.41
N ILE A 97 9.16 9.81 -15.68
CA ILE A 97 9.89 10.58 -14.66
C ILE A 97 9.00 11.68 -14.05
N ALA A 98 8.15 12.34 -14.84
CA ALA A 98 7.24 13.37 -14.35
C ALA A 98 6.13 12.78 -13.43
N VAL A 99 5.61 11.60 -13.75
CA VAL A 99 4.58 10.92 -12.94
C VAL A 99 5.17 10.33 -11.66
N ALA A 100 6.36 9.74 -11.72
CA ALA A 100 7.05 9.22 -10.53
C ALA A 100 7.51 10.36 -9.60
N GLY A 101 8.00 11.47 -10.13
CA GLY A 101 8.37 12.65 -9.35
C GLY A 101 7.18 13.30 -8.65
N LEU A 102 6.02 13.38 -9.31
CA LEU A 102 4.79 13.90 -8.71
C LEU A 102 4.27 12.97 -7.59
N ALA A 103 4.33 11.65 -7.76
CA ALA A 103 3.94 10.71 -6.74
C ALA A 103 4.83 10.82 -5.48
N SER A 104 6.15 11.02 -5.64
CA SER A 104 7.07 11.20 -4.53
C SER A 104 6.85 12.52 -3.78
N VAL A 105 6.60 13.62 -4.49
CA VAL A 105 6.32 14.93 -3.88
C VAL A 105 4.99 14.91 -3.12
N VAL A 106 3.97 14.27 -3.67
CA VAL A 106 2.67 14.14 -3.02
C VAL A 106 2.75 13.23 -1.80
N PHE A 107 3.51 12.14 -1.88
CA PHE A 107 3.77 11.25 -0.74
C PHE A 107 4.44 12.01 0.42
N LEU A 108 5.46 12.82 0.15
CA LEU A 108 6.14 13.65 1.16
C LEU A 108 5.22 14.72 1.77
N SER A 109 4.30 15.30 0.98
CA SER A 109 3.36 16.32 1.46
C SER A 109 2.21 15.74 2.30
N LEU A 110 1.77 14.52 2.01
CA LEU A 110 0.66 13.87 2.72
C LEU A 110 1.10 13.15 4.00
N PHE A 111 2.37 12.72 4.07
CA PHE A 111 2.88 11.93 5.20
C PHE A 111 3.92 12.67 6.07
N GLY A 112 4.30 13.90 5.71
CA GLY A 112 5.21 14.76 6.50
C GLY A 112 4.50 15.63 7.55
N GLY A 113 3.22 15.48 7.78
CA GLY A 113 2.44 16.24 8.77
C GLY A 113 2.78 15.83 10.19
N GLU A 114 3.21 16.80 10.99
CA GLU A 114 3.43 16.68 12.43
C GLU A 114 2.14 16.24 13.13
N SER A 115 2.21 15.18 13.92
CA SER A 115 1.17 14.80 14.86
C SER A 115 1.13 15.84 15.99
N PRO A 116 0.00 16.50 16.26
CA PRO A 116 -0.14 17.29 17.46
C PRO A 116 -0.36 16.37 18.66
N TYR A 117 0.71 16.06 19.37
CA TYR A 117 0.64 15.46 20.69
C TYR A 117 0.13 16.54 21.66
N GLN A 118 -1.15 16.51 22.01
CA GLN A 118 -1.66 17.26 23.15
C GLN A 118 -1.47 16.43 24.42
N GLU A 119 -0.53 16.86 25.25
CA GLU A 119 -0.44 16.45 26.65
C GLU A 119 -1.72 16.87 27.40
N SER A 120 -2.52 15.88 27.77
CA SER A 120 -3.58 16.10 28.77
C SER A 120 -2.96 15.99 30.14
N ARG A 121 -2.71 17.13 30.76
CA ARG A 121 -2.37 17.23 32.19
C ARG A 121 -3.58 16.84 33.03
N THR A 122 -3.42 15.76 33.76
CA THR A 122 -4.26 15.36 34.89
C THR A 122 -4.30 16.44 35.93
N ASN A 123 -5.50 16.86 36.31
CA ASN A 123 -5.71 17.60 37.57
C ASN A 123 -6.58 16.74 38.48
N GLN A 124 -6.00 16.28 39.56
CA GLN A 124 -6.68 15.62 40.68
C GLN A 124 -7.27 16.72 41.57
N ASN A 125 -8.55 16.59 41.94
CA ASN A 125 -8.99 16.80 43.35
C ASN A 125 -10.52 16.67 43.46
N GLY A 126 -10.94 15.95 44.52
CA GLY A 126 -12.21 16.15 45.18
C GLY A 126 -13.15 14.95 45.29
N THR A 127 -13.02 14.21 46.36
CA THR A 127 -13.91 13.23 46.99
C THR A 127 -15.06 13.97 47.76
N PRO A 128 -16.05 13.28 48.42
CA PRO A 128 -17.08 12.30 48.01
C PRO A 128 -18.50 12.69 48.41
N GLY A 129 -19.51 11.90 48.06
CA GLY A 129 -20.85 12.08 48.62
C GLY A 129 -21.91 11.08 48.11
N ASN A 130 -22.02 10.05 48.78
CA ASN A 130 -23.07 9.24 49.40
C ASN A 130 -24.53 9.36 48.92
N SER A 131 -25.17 8.17 48.92
CA SER A 131 -26.55 7.84 49.31
C SER A 131 -27.57 7.43 48.28
N GLN A 132 -27.83 6.13 48.32
CA GLN A 132 -29.11 5.41 48.65
C GLN A 132 -30.13 5.16 47.53
N SER A 133 -30.20 3.87 47.29
CA SER A 133 -31.36 2.95 47.10
C SER A 133 -32.77 3.48 47.27
N ILE A 134 -33.69 3.01 46.39
CA ILE A 134 -34.98 2.41 46.79
C ILE A 134 -35.45 1.45 45.68
N ALA A 135 -35.82 0.25 46.10
CA ALA A 135 -36.53 -0.78 45.37
C ALA A 135 -38.05 -0.55 45.52
N ALA A 136 -38.82 -0.91 44.53
CA ALA A 136 -40.21 -1.32 44.77
C ALA A 136 -40.72 -2.24 43.61
N SER A 137 -41.00 -3.46 44.01
CA SER A 137 -41.75 -4.46 43.26
C SER A 137 -43.21 -4.10 43.17
N THR A 138 -43.89 -4.48 42.07
CA THR A 138 -45.28 -4.91 42.16
C THR A 138 -45.59 -5.95 41.05
N ASN A 139 -45.89 -7.15 41.52
CA ASN A 139 -46.55 -8.22 40.77
C ASN A 139 -48.02 -7.90 40.57
N VAL A 140 -48.56 -8.15 39.39
CA VAL A 140 -49.98 -8.51 39.25
C VAL A 140 -50.11 -9.65 38.21
N ASN A 141 -50.65 -10.72 38.72
CA ASN A 141 -51.01 -11.97 38.00
C ASN A 141 -52.48 -11.89 37.64
N ILE A 142 -52.86 -12.15 36.38
CA ILE A 142 -54.22 -12.57 36.00
C ILE A 142 -54.14 -13.51 34.78
N GLN A 143 -54.64 -14.71 34.91
CA GLN A 143 -54.93 -15.74 33.91
C GLN A 143 -56.40 -16.11 34.01
N PRO A 144 -57.03 -16.88 33.08
CA PRO A 144 -57.06 -16.90 31.62
C PRO A 144 -58.48 -16.76 31.07
N ASP A 145 -58.63 -16.60 29.78
CA ASP A 145 -59.81 -17.18 29.08
C ASP A 145 -59.53 -17.44 27.59
N ALA A 146 -60.19 -18.48 27.10
CA ALA A 146 -59.92 -19.20 25.89
C ALA A 146 -60.64 -18.64 24.64
N ASN A 147 -60.06 -19.03 23.51
CA ASN A 147 -60.73 -19.27 22.22
C ASN A 147 -60.87 -18.10 21.24
N SER A 148 -60.02 -18.11 20.21
CA SER A 148 -60.49 -17.90 18.83
C SER A 148 -59.36 -18.06 17.81
N ASN A 149 -59.61 -18.93 16.88
CA ASN A 149 -58.92 -19.26 15.68
C ASN A 149 -58.66 -18.02 14.80
N VAL A 150 -57.40 -17.60 14.60
CA VAL A 150 -57.03 -16.61 13.59
C VAL A 150 -55.76 -17.07 12.90
N ASN A 151 -55.87 -17.22 11.63
CA ASN A 151 -54.91 -17.52 10.59
C ASN A 151 -53.67 -16.64 10.74
N SER A 152 -52.54 -17.20 11.22
CA SER A 152 -51.28 -16.46 11.40
C SER A 152 -50.51 -16.46 10.11
N ASN A 153 -50.73 -15.47 9.31
CA ASN A 153 -49.76 -15.06 8.28
C ASN A 153 -48.68 -14.27 8.97
N THR A 154 -47.73 -14.94 9.60
CA THR A 154 -46.52 -14.31 10.17
C THR A 154 -45.59 -13.96 9.04
N ASN A 155 -45.76 -12.78 8.45
CA ASN A 155 -44.67 -12.04 7.85
C ASN A 155 -43.71 -11.66 8.99
N ALA A 156 -42.78 -12.54 9.29
CA ALA A 156 -41.61 -12.20 10.04
C ALA A 156 -40.75 -11.22 9.18
N ASN A 157 -41.03 -9.94 9.33
CA ASN A 157 -40.15 -8.88 8.95
C ASN A 157 -38.92 -8.99 9.87
N THR A 158 -38.11 -9.98 9.63
CA THR A 158 -36.73 -9.96 10.12
C THR A 158 -36.10 -8.74 9.44
N ALA A 159 -35.98 -7.64 10.15
CA ALA A 159 -35.12 -6.55 9.76
C ALA A 159 -33.71 -7.13 9.61
N THR A 160 -33.38 -7.55 8.40
CA THR A 160 -32.01 -7.96 8.05
C THR A 160 -31.18 -6.70 8.21
N THR A 161 -30.52 -6.58 9.34
CA THR A 161 -29.42 -5.62 9.51
C THR A 161 -28.52 -5.82 8.29
N PRO A 162 -28.20 -4.78 7.52
CA PRO A 162 -27.34 -4.95 6.36
C PRO A 162 -26.03 -5.55 6.85
N VAL A 163 -25.78 -6.80 6.48
CA VAL A 163 -24.55 -7.49 6.83
C VAL A 163 -23.47 -6.90 5.95
N TYR A 164 -22.75 -5.91 6.46
CA TYR A 164 -21.57 -5.39 5.81
C TYR A 164 -20.55 -6.52 5.71
N GLY A 165 -20.13 -6.85 4.50
CA GLY A 165 -19.22 -7.98 4.27
C GLY A 165 -18.80 -8.11 2.82
N PHE A 166 -17.93 -9.10 2.55
CA PHE A 166 -17.37 -9.36 1.24
C PHE A 166 -17.90 -10.66 0.65
N ASN A 167 -18.02 -10.71 -0.66
CA ASN A 167 -18.30 -11.95 -1.37
C ASN A 167 -17.07 -12.85 -1.34
N VAL A 168 -17.29 -14.14 -1.15
CA VAL A 168 -16.26 -15.17 -1.13
C VAL A 168 -16.60 -16.22 -2.18
N GLU A 169 -15.70 -16.37 -3.14
CA GLU A 169 -15.76 -17.40 -4.17
C GLU A 169 -14.90 -18.59 -3.74
N THR A 170 -15.44 -19.80 -3.86
CA THR A 170 -14.65 -21.03 -3.70
C THR A 170 -13.89 -21.30 -4.99
N LEU A 171 -12.56 -21.27 -4.95
CA LEU A 171 -11.74 -21.61 -6.12
C LEU A 171 -11.41 -23.10 -6.16
N ALA A 172 -11.21 -23.75 -4.99
CA ALA A 172 -11.01 -25.18 -4.87
C ALA A 172 -11.44 -25.66 -3.48
N GLY A 173 -11.74 -26.95 -3.36
CA GLY A 173 -12.08 -27.61 -2.10
C GLY A 173 -13.40 -27.12 -1.49
N ALA A 174 -13.43 -27.03 -0.16
CA ALA A 174 -14.59 -26.62 0.61
C ALA A 174 -14.17 -25.65 1.75
N PRO A 175 -13.83 -24.39 1.43
CA PRO A 175 -13.54 -23.40 2.46
C PRO A 175 -14.77 -23.18 3.34
N SER A 176 -14.56 -22.95 4.64
CA SER A 176 -15.64 -22.76 5.62
C SER A 176 -15.66 -21.32 6.13
N ILE A 177 -16.87 -20.79 6.36
CA ILE A 177 -17.08 -19.49 6.98
C ILE A 177 -17.84 -19.70 8.28
N GLU A 178 -17.26 -19.27 9.40
CA GLU A 178 -17.83 -19.43 10.74
C GLU A 178 -19.18 -18.72 10.85
N GLY A 179 -20.24 -19.50 11.23
CA GLY A 179 -21.58 -18.97 11.46
C GLY A 179 -22.25 -18.32 10.25
N GLY A 180 -21.67 -18.46 9.04
CA GLY A 180 -22.13 -17.81 7.84
C GLY A 180 -22.73 -18.73 6.79
N ALA A 181 -23.52 -18.14 5.89
CA ALA A 181 -23.88 -18.78 4.63
C ALA A 181 -22.64 -18.84 3.72
N THR A 182 -22.53 -19.90 2.92
CA THR A 182 -21.49 -20.03 1.90
C THR A 182 -21.54 -18.84 0.93
N GLY A 183 -20.38 -18.33 0.55
CA GLY A 183 -20.26 -17.28 -0.46
C GLY A 183 -20.20 -15.85 0.05
N ARG A 184 -20.30 -15.59 1.36
CA ARG A 184 -20.15 -14.25 1.93
C ARG A 184 -19.56 -14.26 3.33
N ILE A 185 -18.54 -13.42 3.59
CA ILE A 185 -17.96 -13.21 4.91
C ILE A 185 -18.42 -11.86 5.48
N GLY A 186 -19.00 -11.86 6.68
CA GLY A 186 -19.38 -10.66 7.44
C GLY A 186 -18.30 -10.22 8.43
N VAL A 187 -18.44 -8.99 8.93
CA VAL A 187 -17.53 -8.46 9.97
C VAL A 187 -17.57 -9.36 11.22
N GLY A 188 -16.41 -9.70 11.71
CA GLY A 188 -16.20 -10.61 12.84
C GLY A 188 -16.10 -12.09 12.45
N GLN A 189 -16.57 -12.50 11.29
CA GLN A 189 -16.55 -13.90 10.85
C GLN A 189 -15.16 -14.32 10.38
N LEU A 190 -14.90 -15.62 10.47
CA LEU A 190 -13.65 -16.27 10.11
C LEU A 190 -13.85 -17.13 8.87
N LEU A 191 -12.98 -16.97 7.87
CA LEU A 191 -12.82 -17.86 6.72
C LEU A 191 -11.64 -18.80 7.00
N GLU A 192 -11.86 -20.09 6.87
CA GLU A 192 -10.82 -21.13 6.99
C GLU A 192 -10.75 -21.97 5.72
N THR A 193 -9.51 -22.26 5.32
CA THR A 193 -9.19 -23.20 4.25
C THR A 193 -8.39 -24.37 4.81
N ASP A 194 -8.73 -25.59 4.39
CA ASP A 194 -7.93 -26.78 4.67
C ASP A 194 -6.76 -26.95 3.68
N GLY A 195 -6.08 -28.09 3.70
CA GLY A 195 -4.92 -28.35 2.84
C GLY A 195 -5.20 -28.44 1.33
N GLN A 196 -6.49 -28.48 0.93
CA GLN A 196 -6.91 -28.59 -0.48
C GLN A 196 -7.83 -27.45 -0.92
N SER A 197 -8.24 -26.60 0.01
CA SER A 197 -9.20 -25.53 -0.23
C SER A 197 -8.49 -24.21 -0.52
N THR A 198 -9.04 -23.46 -1.47
CA THR A 198 -8.66 -22.08 -1.78
C THR A 198 -9.90 -21.25 -2.01
N ALA A 199 -9.84 -19.97 -1.68
CA ALA A 199 -10.96 -19.05 -1.83
C ALA A 199 -10.48 -17.69 -2.35
N ARG A 200 -11.39 -16.93 -2.94
CA ARG A 200 -11.17 -15.52 -3.31
C ARG A 200 -12.18 -14.65 -2.57
N ILE A 201 -11.68 -13.64 -1.92
CA ILE A 201 -12.48 -12.58 -1.28
C ILE A 201 -12.50 -11.39 -2.23
N ALA A 202 -13.68 -10.96 -2.67
CA ALA A 202 -13.86 -9.70 -3.38
C ALA A 202 -13.95 -8.57 -2.35
N VAL A 203 -12.93 -7.73 -2.30
CA VAL A 203 -12.83 -6.62 -1.32
C VAL A 203 -13.54 -5.41 -1.89
N ALA A 204 -14.83 -5.26 -1.58
CA ALA A 204 -15.69 -4.21 -2.13
C ALA A 204 -15.51 -4.07 -3.67
N ASP A 205 -15.24 -2.86 -4.14
CA ASP A 205 -14.92 -2.51 -5.53
C ASP A 205 -13.43 -2.18 -5.75
N ILE A 206 -12.58 -2.49 -4.76
CA ILE A 206 -11.16 -2.08 -4.75
C ILE A 206 -10.18 -3.22 -5.07
N GLY A 207 -10.64 -4.46 -5.22
CA GLY A 207 -9.75 -5.56 -5.57
C GLY A 207 -10.13 -6.91 -5.00
N THR A 208 -9.16 -7.82 -4.99
CA THR A 208 -9.35 -9.20 -4.55
C THR A 208 -8.24 -9.69 -3.63
N VAL A 209 -8.57 -10.65 -2.79
CA VAL A 209 -7.64 -11.39 -1.94
C VAL A 209 -7.83 -12.88 -2.17
N ASP A 210 -6.83 -13.53 -2.76
CA ASP A 210 -6.79 -14.98 -2.93
C ASP A 210 -6.22 -15.63 -1.66
N VAL A 211 -6.96 -16.56 -1.11
CA VAL A 211 -6.64 -17.27 0.14
C VAL A 211 -6.12 -18.66 -0.20
N SER A 212 -4.87 -18.92 0.17
CA SER A 212 -4.19 -20.19 -0.04
C SER A 212 -4.65 -21.28 0.95
N PRO A 213 -4.29 -22.56 0.73
CA PRO A 213 -4.60 -23.64 1.67
C PRO A 213 -4.02 -23.39 3.09
N ASN A 214 -4.66 -24.01 4.09
CA ASN A 214 -4.27 -23.94 5.51
C ASN A 214 -4.27 -22.54 6.12
N SER A 215 -5.15 -21.66 5.64
CA SER A 215 -5.22 -20.26 6.05
C SER A 215 -6.42 -19.99 6.97
N ARG A 216 -6.27 -18.97 7.83
CA ARG A 216 -7.32 -18.41 8.69
C ARG A 216 -7.35 -16.90 8.55
N ILE A 217 -8.44 -16.40 8.02
CA ILE A 217 -8.65 -14.97 7.77
C ILE A 217 -9.96 -14.53 8.40
N ARG A 218 -9.91 -13.46 9.18
CA ARG A 218 -11.09 -12.80 9.75
C ARG A 218 -11.34 -11.49 9.03
N LEU A 219 -12.60 -11.18 8.71
CA LEU A 219 -12.98 -9.83 8.33
C LEU A 219 -13.13 -8.99 9.59
N ALA A 220 -12.15 -8.15 9.87
CA ALA A 220 -12.12 -7.31 11.07
C ALA A 220 -13.00 -6.06 10.92
N GLU A 221 -12.97 -5.43 9.74
CA GLU A 221 -13.68 -4.18 9.49
C GLU A 221 -13.97 -3.98 8.00
N THR A 222 -15.10 -3.37 7.67
CA THR A 222 -15.37 -2.85 6.32
C THR A 222 -16.25 -1.59 6.40
N GLY A 223 -15.84 -0.54 5.72
CA GLY A 223 -16.51 0.77 5.73
C GLY A 223 -16.00 1.67 4.62
N LYS A 224 -16.40 2.94 4.64
CA LYS A 224 -15.97 3.92 3.66
C LYS A 224 -14.50 4.29 3.77
N ASP A 225 -13.98 4.29 4.99
CA ASP A 225 -12.66 4.82 5.31
C ASP A 225 -11.59 3.74 5.42
N GLN A 226 -12.01 2.49 5.67
CA GLN A 226 -11.06 1.38 5.80
C GLN A 226 -11.74 0.02 5.57
N HIS A 227 -11.00 -0.89 4.95
CA HIS A 227 -11.26 -2.32 4.89
C HIS A 227 -10.10 -3.05 5.57
N ARG A 228 -10.42 -3.92 6.53
CA ARG A 228 -9.40 -4.60 7.33
C ARG A 228 -9.67 -6.10 7.41
N LEU A 229 -8.68 -6.87 6.99
CA LEU A 229 -8.62 -8.31 7.23
C LEU A 229 -7.62 -8.60 8.36
N SER A 230 -7.78 -9.73 9.04
CA SER A 230 -6.79 -10.26 9.98
C SER A 230 -6.37 -11.65 9.51
N LEU A 231 -5.14 -11.79 9.05
CA LEU A 231 -4.52 -13.06 8.69
C LEU A 231 -3.88 -13.66 9.96
N GLU A 232 -4.57 -14.62 10.57
CA GLU A 232 -4.09 -15.28 11.80
C GLU A 232 -2.98 -16.29 11.50
N ARG A 233 -3.08 -17.01 10.37
CA ARG A 233 -2.08 -17.95 9.83
C ARG A 233 -2.36 -18.25 8.36
N GLY A 234 -1.36 -18.81 7.67
CA GLY A 234 -1.45 -19.20 6.27
C GLY A 234 -1.05 -18.07 5.32
N LYS A 235 -1.53 -18.09 4.11
CA LYS A 235 -1.06 -17.23 3.04
C LYS A 235 -2.22 -16.58 2.31
N LEU A 236 -2.06 -15.31 1.98
CA LEU A 236 -2.93 -14.61 1.05
C LEU A 236 -2.10 -13.93 -0.07
N HIS A 237 -2.73 -13.74 -1.22
CA HIS A 237 -2.26 -12.87 -2.28
C HIS A 237 -3.30 -11.77 -2.48
N ALA A 238 -2.92 -10.53 -2.23
CA ALA A 238 -3.79 -9.36 -2.36
C ALA A 238 -3.43 -8.60 -3.64
N LYS A 239 -4.46 -8.20 -4.38
CA LYS A 239 -4.39 -7.34 -5.55
C LYS A 239 -5.39 -6.21 -5.36
N ILE A 240 -4.90 -5.05 -4.93
CA ILE A 240 -5.73 -3.95 -4.44
C ILE A 240 -5.46 -2.69 -5.27
N TYR A 241 -6.53 -2.08 -5.70
CA TYR A 241 -6.56 -0.88 -6.52
C TYR A 241 -7.35 0.21 -5.79
N ALA A 242 -6.74 0.74 -4.73
CA ALA A 242 -7.39 1.69 -3.84
C ALA A 242 -6.47 2.85 -3.49
N PRO A 243 -7.04 3.98 -3.02
CA PRO A 243 -6.24 4.99 -2.37
C PRO A 243 -5.39 4.40 -1.24
N PRO A 244 -4.17 4.93 -1.03
CA PRO A 244 -3.31 4.46 0.06
C PRO A 244 -4.04 4.40 1.40
N ARG A 245 -3.77 3.33 2.18
CA ARG A 245 -4.29 3.10 3.53
C ARG A 245 -5.77 2.69 3.64
N LEU A 246 -6.50 2.56 2.52
CA LEU A 246 -7.88 2.10 2.53
C LEU A 246 -7.99 0.60 2.86
N PHE A 247 -7.02 -0.20 2.43
CA PHE A 247 -6.95 -1.63 2.74
C PHE A 247 -5.79 -1.97 3.68
N VAL A 248 -6.08 -2.81 4.67
CA VAL A 248 -5.11 -3.20 5.71
C VAL A 248 -5.26 -4.68 6.03
N VAL A 249 -4.13 -5.36 6.23
CA VAL A 249 -4.10 -6.72 6.75
C VAL A 249 -3.32 -6.77 8.05
N ASP A 250 -4.01 -7.07 9.16
CA ASP A 250 -3.37 -7.34 10.44
C ASP A 250 -2.78 -8.75 10.46
N THR A 251 -1.60 -8.89 11.06
CA THR A 251 -0.97 -10.18 11.38
C THR A 251 -0.58 -10.20 12.86
N PRO A 252 -0.26 -11.36 13.44
CA PRO A 252 0.22 -11.43 14.82
C PRO A 252 1.52 -10.64 15.09
N SER A 253 2.28 -10.29 14.04
CA SER A 253 3.60 -9.66 14.14
C SER A 253 3.65 -8.22 13.62
N ALA A 254 2.72 -7.81 12.75
CA ALA A 254 2.69 -6.48 12.13
C ALA A 254 1.34 -6.19 11.49
N LYS A 255 1.16 -4.94 11.06
CA LYS A 255 0.08 -4.50 10.18
C LYS A 255 0.65 -4.23 8.79
N ALA A 256 0.10 -4.85 7.76
CA ALA A 256 0.39 -4.54 6.37
C ALA A 256 -0.63 -3.53 5.84
N VAL A 257 -0.15 -2.33 5.54
CA VAL A 257 -0.97 -1.22 5.04
C VAL A 257 -0.73 -1.09 3.55
N ASP A 258 -1.78 -1.25 2.78
CA ASP A 258 -1.76 -1.14 1.33
C ASP A 258 -1.59 0.31 0.88
N LEU A 259 -0.71 0.54 -0.09
CA LEU A 259 -0.45 1.84 -0.70
C LEU A 259 -0.76 1.84 -2.22
N GLY A 260 -1.65 0.92 -2.66
CA GLY A 260 -1.94 0.63 -4.07
C GLY A 260 -0.98 -0.44 -4.60
N CYS A 261 -1.26 -1.72 -4.31
CA CYS A 261 -0.25 -2.76 -4.49
C CYS A 261 -0.77 -4.15 -4.81
N GLU A 262 0.15 -4.97 -5.27
CA GLU A 262 0.01 -6.41 -5.39
C GLU A 262 1.08 -7.10 -4.55
N TYR A 263 0.68 -7.99 -3.65
CA TYR A 263 1.60 -8.64 -2.72
C TYR A 263 1.11 -9.97 -2.21
N THR A 264 2.04 -10.78 -1.74
CA THR A 264 1.79 -12.00 -0.97
C THR A 264 2.19 -11.78 0.49
N LEU A 265 1.33 -12.19 1.41
CA LEU A 265 1.60 -12.18 2.84
C LEU A 265 1.42 -13.59 3.40
N ASP A 266 2.46 -14.11 4.02
CA ASP A 266 2.52 -15.46 4.59
C ASP A 266 2.75 -15.36 6.11
N VAL A 267 1.92 -16.01 6.91
CA VAL A 267 2.00 -16.04 8.38
C VAL A 267 2.11 -17.48 8.84
N ASP A 268 3.22 -17.79 9.51
CA ASP A 268 3.48 -19.13 10.02
C ASP A 268 2.71 -19.43 11.33
N GLN A 269 2.85 -20.65 11.84
CA GLN A 269 2.19 -21.10 13.07
C GLN A 269 2.67 -20.36 14.34
N ASN A 270 3.85 -19.73 14.30
CA ASN A 270 4.39 -18.94 15.40
C ASN A 270 3.86 -17.50 15.37
N GLY A 271 3.22 -17.09 14.26
CA GLY A 271 2.78 -15.74 14.00
C GLY A 271 3.88 -14.84 13.44
N ASP A 272 4.99 -15.41 12.98
CA ASP A 272 6.00 -14.71 12.19
C ASP A 272 5.47 -14.54 10.77
N SER A 273 5.78 -13.44 10.10
CA SER A 273 5.30 -13.24 8.74
C SER A 273 6.37 -12.83 7.73
N VAL A 274 6.08 -13.10 6.47
CA VAL A 274 6.89 -12.71 5.32
C VAL A 274 5.98 -12.01 4.33
N LEU A 275 6.28 -10.76 4.04
CA LEU A 275 5.69 -9.98 2.97
C LEU A 275 6.57 -10.05 1.72
N HIS A 276 5.96 -10.24 0.56
CA HIS A 276 6.60 -10.11 -0.75
C HIS A 276 5.72 -9.21 -1.62
N VAL A 277 6.24 -8.07 -2.02
CA VAL A 277 5.53 -7.10 -2.88
C VAL A 277 5.93 -7.32 -4.32
N THR A 278 4.95 -7.51 -5.20
CA THR A 278 5.14 -7.73 -6.65
C THR A 278 4.73 -6.53 -7.49
N GLY A 279 3.92 -5.62 -6.94
CA GLY A 279 3.53 -4.37 -7.58
C GLY A 279 3.25 -3.29 -6.53
N GLY A 280 3.60 -2.03 -6.82
CA GLY A 280 3.36 -0.91 -5.90
C GLY A 280 4.18 -0.95 -4.61
N TRP A 281 3.55 -0.58 -3.50
CA TRP A 281 4.20 -0.39 -2.20
C TRP A 281 3.32 -0.88 -1.06
N VAL A 282 3.92 -1.50 -0.04
CA VAL A 282 3.26 -1.84 1.23
C VAL A 282 4.04 -1.22 2.38
N ALA A 283 3.34 -0.58 3.31
CA ALA A 283 3.92 -0.20 4.58
C ALA A 283 3.66 -1.29 5.63
N LEU A 284 4.71 -1.87 6.19
CA LEU A 284 4.60 -2.69 7.39
C LEU A 284 4.73 -1.79 8.61
N GLU A 285 3.71 -1.79 9.46
CA GLU A 285 3.65 -0.98 10.66
C GLU A 285 3.59 -1.84 11.92
N ARG A 286 4.33 -1.41 12.95
CA ARG A 286 4.22 -1.95 14.30
C ARG A 286 4.75 -0.95 15.32
N ASP A 287 3.97 -0.66 16.34
CA ASP A 287 4.28 0.37 17.34
C ASP A 287 4.66 1.70 16.61
N ASP A 288 5.80 2.30 16.92
CA ASP A 288 6.29 3.54 16.29
C ASP A 288 7.16 3.28 15.05
N ARG A 289 7.23 2.02 14.56
CA ARG A 289 8.10 1.64 13.44
C ARG A 289 7.32 1.35 12.19
N GLU A 290 7.87 1.83 11.09
CA GLU A 290 7.40 1.56 9.75
C GLU A 290 8.54 1.01 8.88
N SER A 291 8.21 0.09 8.00
CA SER A 291 9.09 -0.42 6.95
C SER A 291 8.34 -0.34 5.62
N ILE A 292 8.76 0.57 4.76
CA ILE A 292 8.21 0.69 3.40
C ILE A 292 8.86 -0.37 2.51
N VAL A 293 8.03 -1.19 1.87
CA VAL A 293 8.45 -2.31 1.03
C VAL A 293 7.96 -2.08 -0.39
N PRO A 294 8.84 -1.73 -1.34
CA PRO A 294 8.48 -1.58 -2.75
C PRO A 294 8.38 -2.93 -3.48
N ALA A 295 7.82 -2.90 -4.69
CA ALA A 295 7.82 -4.03 -5.61
C ALA A 295 9.24 -4.59 -5.81
N GLY A 296 9.37 -5.91 -5.89
CA GLY A 296 10.66 -6.63 -5.96
C GLY A 296 11.32 -6.87 -4.61
N MET A 297 10.74 -6.38 -3.50
CA MET A 297 11.30 -6.60 -2.17
C MET A 297 10.44 -7.49 -1.28
N MET A 298 11.10 -8.08 -0.32
CA MET A 298 10.51 -8.84 0.79
C MET A 298 10.81 -8.16 2.12
N CYS A 299 9.94 -8.39 3.11
CA CYS A 299 10.21 -8.02 4.48
C CYS A 299 9.71 -9.11 5.43
N LYS A 300 10.54 -9.48 6.41
CA LYS A 300 10.16 -10.41 7.46
C LYS A 300 9.71 -9.66 8.70
N THR A 301 8.77 -10.22 9.41
CA THR A 301 8.40 -9.73 10.74
C THR A 301 8.37 -10.91 11.71
N ARG A 302 8.68 -10.67 12.98
CA ARG A 302 8.65 -11.71 14.00
C ARG A 302 7.80 -11.30 15.20
N LYS A 303 6.88 -12.18 15.57
CA LYS A 303 6.04 -11.99 16.75
C LYS A 303 6.90 -11.77 17.99
N GLY A 304 6.66 -10.64 18.69
CA GLY A 304 7.44 -10.26 19.86
C GLY A 304 8.81 -9.62 19.59
N ARG A 305 9.29 -9.61 18.31
CA ARG A 305 10.56 -8.96 17.94
C ARG A 305 10.38 -7.78 16.98
N GLY A 306 9.26 -7.73 16.24
CA GLY A 306 8.88 -6.60 15.40
C GLY A 306 9.28 -6.74 13.95
N LEU A 307 9.44 -5.56 13.30
CA LEU A 307 9.69 -5.43 11.88
C LEU A 307 11.18 -5.68 11.56
N GLY A 308 11.43 -6.51 10.55
CA GLY A 308 12.73 -6.60 9.90
C GLY A 308 12.96 -5.45 8.92
N THR A 309 14.11 -5.48 8.30
CA THR A 309 14.51 -4.57 7.23
C THR A 309 14.06 -5.15 5.89
N PRO A 310 13.43 -4.37 5.00
CA PRO A 310 13.14 -4.80 3.63
C PRO A 310 14.41 -5.20 2.88
N PHE A 311 14.33 -6.21 2.02
CA PHE A 311 15.47 -6.69 1.22
C PHE A 311 15.01 -7.18 -0.15
N ASN A 312 15.89 -7.06 -1.14
CA ASN A 312 15.62 -7.53 -2.50
C ASN A 312 15.47 -9.06 -2.54
N VAL A 313 14.51 -9.56 -3.33
CA VAL A 313 14.29 -11.00 -3.51
C VAL A 313 15.52 -11.72 -4.06
N GLU A 314 16.33 -11.03 -4.89
CA GLU A 314 17.53 -11.55 -5.51
C GLU A 314 18.81 -11.36 -4.66
N ALA A 315 18.75 -10.66 -3.52
CA ALA A 315 19.90 -10.48 -2.64
C ALA A 315 20.58 -11.81 -2.28
N THR A 316 21.90 -11.78 -2.11
CA THR A 316 22.69 -13.00 -1.84
C THR A 316 22.24 -13.73 -0.58
N ALA A 317 22.45 -15.04 -0.51
CA ALA A 317 22.12 -15.81 0.69
C ALA A 317 22.92 -15.32 1.93
N ALA A 318 24.15 -14.86 1.72
CA ALA A 318 25.00 -14.30 2.77
C ALA A 318 24.45 -12.99 3.28
N PHE A 319 24.00 -12.10 2.39
CA PHE A 319 23.33 -10.83 2.72
C PHE A 319 22.06 -11.08 3.54
N LYS A 320 21.14 -11.92 3.02
CA LYS A 320 19.87 -12.28 3.70
C LYS A 320 20.09 -12.86 5.09
N LYS A 321 21.10 -13.74 5.25
CA LYS A 321 21.47 -14.33 6.53
C LYS A 321 22.02 -13.29 7.51
N ALA A 322 22.87 -12.39 7.04
CA ALA A 322 23.43 -11.31 7.86
C ALA A 322 22.34 -10.34 8.32
N LEU A 323 21.41 -9.99 7.40
CA LEU A 323 20.28 -9.13 7.70
C LEU A 323 19.32 -9.76 8.73
N ASP A 324 18.99 -11.04 8.58
CA ASP A 324 18.16 -11.79 9.56
C ASP A 324 18.85 -11.83 10.94
N SER A 325 20.17 -12.01 10.95
CA SER A 325 20.97 -11.96 12.19
C SER A 325 20.94 -10.56 12.82
N PHE A 326 21.08 -9.51 12.03
CA PHE A 326 21.00 -8.13 12.48
C PHE A 326 19.62 -7.81 13.06
N ASP A 327 18.55 -8.10 12.32
CA ASP A 327 17.19 -7.76 12.71
C ASP A 327 16.68 -8.56 13.92
N PHE A 328 17.02 -9.86 14.00
CA PHE A 328 16.35 -10.77 14.94
C PHE A 328 17.28 -11.55 15.86
N SER A 329 18.60 -11.49 15.70
CA SER A 329 19.53 -12.34 16.47
C SER A 329 20.68 -11.59 17.14
N ARG A 330 20.58 -10.26 17.29
CA ARG A 330 21.62 -9.39 17.88
C ARG A 330 22.96 -9.46 17.13
N GLY A 331 22.94 -9.60 15.81
CA GLY A 331 24.14 -9.71 14.97
C GLY A 331 25.10 -8.51 15.03
N GLY A 332 24.61 -7.34 15.45
CA GLY A 332 25.43 -6.15 15.72
C GLY A 332 26.34 -5.77 14.57
N SER A 333 27.51 -5.20 14.89
CA SER A 333 28.49 -4.71 13.89
C SER A 333 29.02 -5.80 12.97
N THR A 334 29.11 -7.04 13.41
CA THR A 334 29.57 -8.16 12.54
C THR A 334 28.57 -8.43 11.42
N ALA A 335 27.28 -8.38 11.71
CA ALA A 335 26.23 -8.51 10.70
C ALA A 335 26.27 -7.31 9.73
N VAL A 336 26.43 -6.08 10.23
CA VAL A 336 26.55 -4.85 9.42
C VAL A 336 27.74 -4.94 8.45
N GLN A 337 28.90 -5.37 8.91
CA GLN A 337 30.08 -5.56 8.04
C GLN A 337 29.83 -6.57 6.91
N THR A 338 29.12 -7.66 7.21
CA THR A 338 28.75 -8.65 6.20
C THR A 338 27.74 -8.06 5.21
N ILE A 339 26.71 -7.36 5.68
CA ILE A 339 25.71 -6.68 4.85
C ILE A 339 26.40 -5.72 3.87
N VAL A 340 27.29 -4.85 4.38
CA VAL A 340 28.01 -3.86 3.54
C VAL A 340 28.90 -4.55 2.48
N ARG A 341 29.57 -5.64 2.85
CA ARG A 341 30.44 -6.38 1.92
C ARG A 341 29.65 -7.09 0.81
N GLU A 342 28.49 -7.62 1.14
CA GLU A 342 27.64 -8.41 0.23
C GLU A 342 26.61 -7.55 -0.53
N ALA A 343 26.51 -6.25 -0.20
CA ALA A 343 25.51 -5.36 -0.80
C ALA A 343 25.77 -5.15 -2.30
N GLU A 344 24.73 -5.30 -3.09
CA GLU A 344 24.68 -5.06 -4.52
C GLU A 344 23.76 -3.88 -4.85
N LEU A 345 23.67 -3.50 -6.14
CA LEU A 345 22.92 -2.32 -6.58
C LEU A 345 21.47 -2.32 -6.05
N TYR A 346 20.78 -3.44 -6.11
CA TYR A 346 19.38 -3.56 -5.67
C TYR A 346 19.20 -3.64 -4.14
N ASP A 347 20.27 -3.53 -3.35
CA ASP A 347 20.19 -3.46 -1.89
C ASP A 347 20.16 -2.02 -1.35
N MET A 348 20.10 -1.02 -2.24
CA MET A 348 20.08 0.40 -1.88
C MET A 348 18.95 0.76 -0.90
N PHE A 349 17.75 0.22 -1.06
CA PHE A 349 16.65 0.41 -0.12
C PHE A 349 16.92 -0.20 1.25
N THR A 350 17.50 -1.40 1.27
CA THR A 350 17.91 -2.05 2.52
C THR A 350 18.91 -1.20 3.27
N LEU A 351 19.93 -0.71 2.57
CA LEU A 351 20.96 0.17 3.16
C LEU A 351 20.35 1.48 3.65
N TRP A 352 19.42 2.08 2.90
CA TRP A 352 18.73 3.28 3.33
C TRP A 352 17.97 3.06 4.65
N HIS A 353 17.19 1.99 4.76
CA HIS A 353 16.51 1.62 6.00
C HIS A 353 17.48 1.37 7.16
N LEU A 354 18.63 0.77 6.89
CA LEU A 354 19.63 0.48 7.90
C LEU A 354 20.28 1.73 8.50
N LEU A 355 20.33 2.87 7.79
CA LEU A 355 20.89 4.14 8.32
C LEU A 355 20.30 4.50 9.68
N SER A 356 18.99 4.35 9.85
CA SER A 356 18.30 4.66 11.10
C SER A 356 18.32 3.52 12.13
N ARG A 357 18.67 2.29 11.72
CA ARG A 357 18.56 1.06 12.54
C ARG A 357 19.88 0.65 13.17
N VAL A 358 21.00 0.91 12.50
CA VAL A 358 22.33 0.56 13.00
C VAL A 358 22.79 1.49 14.14
N SER A 359 23.77 1.04 14.89
CA SER A 359 24.43 1.87 15.90
C SER A 359 25.06 3.13 15.28
N LYS A 360 25.25 4.19 16.07
CA LYS A 360 25.94 5.39 15.62
C LYS A 360 27.34 5.08 15.08
N ALA A 361 28.03 4.08 15.66
CA ALA A 361 29.37 3.67 15.24
C ALA A 361 29.36 3.01 13.84
N ASP A 362 28.32 2.21 13.54
CA ASP A 362 28.23 1.48 12.28
C ASP A 362 27.60 2.30 11.15
N ARG A 363 26.94 3.43 11.48
CA ARG A 363 26.19 4.22 10.49
C ARG A 363 27.06 4.74 9.36
N GLY A 364 28.33 5.06 9.65
CA GLY A 364 29.28 5.46 8.63
C GLY A 364 29.54 4.40 7.57
N LEU A 365 29.58 3.13 7.95
CA LEU A 365 29.74 2.01 7.02
C LEU A 365 28.53 1.90 6.06
N ILE A 366 27.33 2.01 6.60
CA ILE A 366 26.10 1.97 5.79
C ILE A 366 26.04 3.20 4.87
N TYR A 367 26.39 4.40 5.37
CA TYR A 367 26.45 5.60 4.54
C TYR A 367 27.39 5.42 3.35
N ASP A 368 28.62 4.97 3.62
CA ASP A 368 29.65 4.85 2.60
C ASP A 368 29.25 3.79 1.53
N ALA A 369 28.63 2.69 1.94
CA ALA A 369 28.10 1.67 1.03
C ALA A 369 26.94 2.21 0.16
N LEU A 370 25.96 2.88 0.77
CA LEU A 370 24.84 3.45 0.03
C LEU A 370 25.27 4.56 -0.92
N ALA A 371 26.19 5.45 -0.49
CA ALA A 371 26.73 6.52 -1.32
C ALA A 371 27.51 6.01 -2.53
N GLY A 372 28.11 4.82 -2.42
CA GLY A 372 28.75 4.13 -3.54
C GLY A 372 27.76 3.60 -4.59
N LEU A 373 26.53 3.28 -4.18
CA LEU A 373 25.46 2.81 -5.08
C LEU A 373 24.62 3.98 -5.63
N VAL A 374 24.21 4.87 -4.76
CA VAL A 374 23.38 6.04 -5.07
C VAL A 374 24.03 7.27 -4.44
N PRO A 375 24.72 8.10 -5.21
CA PRO A 375 25.34 9.31 -4.67
C PRO A 375 24.31 10.23 -4.01
N PRO A 376 24.62 10.80 -2.83
CA PRO A 376 23.72 11.74 -2.17
C PRO A 376 23.56 13.01 -3.00
N PRO A 377 22.35 13.61 -3.08
CA PRO A 377 22.10 14.83 -3.83
C PRO A 377 22.77 16.05 -3.19
N SER A 378 22.84 17.14 -3.95
CA SER A 378 23.38 18.41 -3.46
C SER A 378 22.68 18.86 -2.17
N GLY A 379 23.46 19.27 -1.17
CA GLY A 379 22.97 19.69 0.14
C GLY A 379 22.80 18.55 1.17
N VAL A 380 22.94 17.30 0.76
CA VAL A 380 23.01 16.15 1.69
C VAL A 380 24.46 15.89 2.05
N THR A 381 24.81 16.06 3.33
CA THR A 381 26.18 15.85 3.81
C THR A 381 26.28 14.56 4.63
N ARG A 382 27.47 13.97 4.65
CA ARG A 382 27.77 12.79 5.46
C ARG A 382 27.46 13.03 6.94
N GLU A 383 27.89 14.15 7.47
CA GLU A 383 27.70 14.54 8.87
C GLU A 383 26.19 14.64 9.20
N GLY A 384 25.41 15.23 8.30
CA GLY A 384 23.96 15.35 8.46
C GLY A 384 23.28 13.98 8.51
N ILE A 385 23.68 13.05 7.64
CA ILE A 385 23.14 11.67 7.64
C ILE A 385 23.58 10.92 8.91
N LEU A 386 24.83 11.06 9.34
CA LEU A 386 25.30 10.38 10.56
C LEU A 386 24.56 10.82 11.83
N VAL A 387 24.00 12.03 11.88
CA VAL A 387 23.13 12.48 12.97
C VAL A 387 21.62 12.30 12.69
N LEU A 388 21.29 11.61 11.61
CA LEU A 388 19.89 11.34 11.18
C LEU A 388 19.09 12.62 10.94
N ASN A 389 19.69 13.60 10.26
CA ASN A 389 18.97 14.81 9.87
C ASN A 389 17.82 14.43 8.91
N LYS A 390 16.58 14.63 9.38
CA LYS A 390 15.38 14.18 8.65
C LYS A 390 15.31 14.77 7.25
N LYS A 391 15.56 16.07 7.06
CA LYS A 391 15.49 16.72 5.75
C LYS A 391 16.49 16.13 4.75
N MET A 392 17.70 15.80 5.22
CA MET A 392 18.73 15.19 4.38
C MET A 392 18.41 13.73 4.07
N LEU A 393 17.87 12.98 5.04
CA LEU A 393 17.39 11.61 4.80
C LEU A 393 16.24 11.61 3.79
N ASP A 394 15.25 12.48 3.93
CA ASP A 394 14.13 12.58 3.02
C ASP A 394 14.62 12.97 1.59
N ALA A 395 15.53 13.92 1.47
CA ALA A 395 16.10 14.31 0.18
C ALA A 395 16.87 13.16 -0.49
N TRP A 396 17.67 12.40 0.26
CA TRP A 396 18.39 11.25 -0.30
C TRP A 396 17.47 10.07 -0.63
N LYS A 397 16.37 9.91 0.13
CA LYS A 397 15.35 8.91 -0.17
C LYS A 397 14.81 9.05 -1.58
N VAL A 398 14.54 10.27 -2.03
CA VAL A 398 14.04 10.54 -3.39
C VAL A 398 15.00 9.99 -4.45
N GLU A 399 16.33 10.19 -4.27
CA GLU A 399 17.32 9.64 -5.21
C GLU A 399 17.37 8.10 -5.18
N VAL A 400 17.25 7.51 -3.99
CA VAL A 400 17.18 6.04 -3.85
C VAL A 400 15.92 5.50 -4.54
N GLU A 401 14.77 6.17 -4.40
CA GLU A 401 13.53 5.82 -5.08
C GLU A 401 13.66 5.95 -6.61
N ASN A 402 14.22 7.05 -7.10
CA ASN A 402 14.46 7.26 -8.52
C ASN A 402 15.39 6.18 -9.12
N ALA A 403 16.48 5.85 -8.41
CA ALA A 403 17.41 4.80 -8.84
C ALA A 403 16.80 3.40 -8.81
N TRP A 404 15.81 3.15 -7.94
CA TRP A 404 15.11 1.87 -7.88
C TRP A 404 14.23 1.61 -9.09
N PHE A 405 13.62 2.66 -9.67
CA PHE A 405 12.71 2.55 -10.80
C PHE A 405 13.38 2.83 -12.16
N SER A 406 14.67 3.14 -12.19
CA SER A 406 15.43 3.35 -13.43
C SER A 406 15.98 2.05 -14.00
#